data_891aeecd2cfc104d99774c73abfe9ac9
#
_entry.id   891aeecd2cfc104d99774c73abfe9ac9
#
_cell.length_a   1.000
_cell.length_b   1.000
_cell.length_c   1.000
_cell.angle_alpha   90.00
_cell.angle_beta   90.00
_cell.angle_gamma   90.00
#
_symmetry.space_group_name_H-M   'P 1'
#
loop_
_entity.id
_entity.type
_entity.pdbx_description
1 polymer ?
#
loop_
_entity_poly.entity_id
_entity_poly.type
_entity_poly.pdbx_seq_one_letter_code
_entity_poly.pdbx_strand_id
1 'polypeptide(L)'
;VPTINELRIETSYFRNLIDICDKNNTTLVIDCFPVMSCKLTSMLLSYHFLTLWPDIEITGVSGVTGKNDTITHYWLEVSNIVIDITGDQYNIINANELTKSIVMHRPFQPIHIEYRDCSYLHEIFRVNERETFIKGFPTITETFIESMKLDYTKLIGTVKYK
;
A
#
# COMPACT_ATOMS: atom_id res chain seq x y z
N VAL A 1 -14.58 11.06 8.61
CA VAL A 1 -13.26 10.39 8.71
C VAL A 1 -13.49 8.95 9.17
N PRO A 2 -13.02 7.95 8.44
CA PRO A 2 -13.19 6.55 8.86
C PRO A 2 -12.43 6.24 10.15
N THR A 3 -12.97 5.30 10.93
CA THR A 3 -12.30 4.78 12.12
C THR A 3 -11.20 3.81 11.70
N ILE A 4 -10.28 3.50 12.64
CA ILE A 4 -9.24 2.50 12.40
C ILE A 4 -9.84 1.12 12.07
N ASN A 5 -10.98 0.76 12.65
CA ASN A 5 -11.65 -0.49 12.35
C ASN A 5 -12.26 -0.51 10.94
N GLU A 6 -12.82 0.59 10.50
CA GLU A 6 -13.34 0.73 9.13
C GLU A 6 -12.20 0.62 8.12
N LEU A 7 -11.08 1.29 8.38
CA LEU A 7 -9.88 1.18 7.55
C LEU A 7 -9.37 -0.26 7.49
N ARG A 8 -9.36 -0.95 8.63
CA ARG A 8 -8.89 -2.35 8.70
C ARG A 8 -9.77 -3.28 7.88
N ILE A 9 -11.08 -3.13 7.98
CA ILE A 9 -12.04 -3.96 7.24
C ILE A 9 -11.86 -3.75 5.73
N GLU A 10 -11.82 -2.51 5.29
CA GLU A 10 -11.71 -2.19 3.87
C GLU A 10 -10.34 -2.52 3.29
N THR A 11 -9.29 -2.35 4.07
CA THR A 11 -7.94 -2.74 3.66
C THR A 11 -7.83 -4.26 3.50
N SER A 12 -8.38 -5.01 4.44
CA SER A 12 -8.40 -6.48 4.38
C SER A 12 -9.15 -6.99 3.17
N TYR A 13 -10.32 -6.42 2.91
CA TYR A 13 -11.12 -6.73 1.73
C TYR A 13 -10.33 -6.47 0.44
N PHE A 14 -9.71 -5.30 0.34
CA PHE A 14 -8.99 -4.89 -0.86
C PHE A 14 -7.71 -5.72 -1.09
N ARG A 15 -6.96 -6.00 -0.02
CA ARG A 15 -5.80 -6.90 -0.12
C ARG A 15 -6.21 -8.28 -0.63
N ASN A 16 -7.33 -8.80 -0.16
CA ASN A 16 -7.84 -10.08 -0.64
C ASN A 16 -8.17 -10.04 -2.14
N LEU A 17 -8.77 -8.96 -2.62
CA LEU A 17 -9.04 -8.79 -4.05
C LEU A 17 -7.75 -8.82 -4.87
N ILE A 18 -6.70 -8.16 -4.38
CA ILE A 18 -5.40 -8.17 -5.05
C ILE A 18 -4.81 -9.59 -5.08
N ASP A 19 -4.90 -10.31 -3.97
CA ASP A 19 -4.35 -11.66 -3.87
C ASP A 19 -5.01 -12.64 -4.84
N ILE A 20 -6.32 -12.51 -5.06
CA ILE A 20 -7.08 -13.44 -5.90
C ILE A 20 -7.25 -12.99 -7.35
N CYS A 21 -6.89 -11.76 -7.70
CA CYS A 21 -7.08 -11.24 -9.06
C CYS A 21 -6.19 -11.95 -10.08
N ASP A 22 -6.62 -11.89 -11.34
CA ASP A 22 -5.79 -12.32 -12.48
C ASP A 22 -4.76 -11.23 -12.79
N LYS A 23 -3.53 -11.43 -12.35
CA LYS A 23 -2.45 -10.45 -12.49
C LYS A 23 -2.00 -10.27 -13.95
N ASN A 24 -2.32 -11.22 -14.82
CA ASN A 24 -2.08 -11.08 -16.26
C ASN A 24 -3.05 -10.09 -16.92
N ASN A 25 -4.16 -9.80 -16.25
CA ASN A 25 -5.21 -8.91 -16.76
C ASN A 25 -5.17 -7.52 -16.12
N THR A 26 -4.22 -7.25 -15.25
CA THR A 26 -4.05 -5.95 -14.59
C THR A 26 -2.75 -5.29 -15.04
N THR A 27 -2.73 -3.94 -15.01
CA THR A 27 -1.54 -3.16 -15.33
C THR A 27 -0.68 -2.92 -14.09
N LEU A 28 -1.31 -2.65 -12.95
CA LEU A 28 -0.63 -2.19 -11.74
C LEU A 28 -0.38 -3.29 -10.71
N VAL A 29 -1.05 -4.43 -10.83
CA VAL A 29 -0.81 -5.59 -9.96
C VAL A 29 0.02 -6.59 -10.75
N ILE A 30 1.26 -6.81 -10.32
CA ILE A 30 2.23 -7.64 -11.02
C ILE A 30 2.39 -9.02 -10.36
N ASP A 31 2.95 -9.98 -11.11
CA ASP A 31 3.04 -11.38 -10.68
C ASP A 31 3.83 -11.59 -9.38
N CYS A 32 4.85 -10.76 -9.13
CA CYS A 32 5.66 -10.87 -7.92
C CYS A 32 5.06 -10.19 -6.69
N PHE A 33 3.82 -9.69 -6.78
CA PHE A 33 3.15 -9.11 -5.60
C PHE A 33 3.29 -10.04 -4.38
N PRO A 34 3.63 -9.57 -3.19
CA PRO A 34 3.78 -8.17 -2.78
C PRO A 34 5.13 -7.51 -3.06
N VAL A 35 6.10 -8.26 -3.61
CA VAL A 35 7.44 -7.73 -3.90
C VAL A 35 7.36 -6.71 -5.05
N MET A 36 8.06 -5.59 -4.91
CA MET A 36 8.12 -4.47 -5.90
C MET A 36 6.76 -3.84 -6.21
N SER A 37 5.79 -3.97 -5.32
CA SER A 37 4.40 -3.55 -5.58
C SER A 37 3.92 -2.47 -4.63
N CYS A 38 4.74 -1.99 -3.70
CA CYS A 38 4.29 -1.14 -2.61
C CYS A 38 3.60 0.14 -3.08
N LYS A 39 4.17 0.86 -4.05
CA LYS A 39 3.57 2.11 -4.51
C LYS A 39 2.32 1.88 -5.34
N LEU A 40 2.39 1.01 -6.34
CA LEU A 40 1.28 0.79 -7.27
C LEU A 40 0.02 0.27 -6.56
N THR A 41 0.17 -0.69 -5.66
CA THR A 41 -0.97 -1.25 -4.94
C THR A 41 -1.48 -0.34 -3.82
N SER A 42 -0.61 0.44 -3.20
CA SER A 42 -1.03 1.48 -2.26
C SER A 42 -1.84 2.58 -2.97
N MET A 43 -1.46 2.94 -4.19
CA MET A 43 -2.22 3.87 -5.01
C MET A 43 -3.62 3.33 -5.33
N LEU A 44 -3.71 2.05 -5.70
CA LEU A 44 -5.01 1.39 -5.92
C LEU A 44 -5.87 1.39 -4.65
N LEU A 45 -5.27 1.13 -3.50
CA LEU A 45 -5.97 1.20 -2.21
C LEU A 45 -6.46 2.62 -1.93
N SER A 46 -5.67 3.63 -2.25
CA SER A 46 -6.08 5.03 -2.14
C SER A 46 -7.30 5.33 -3.00
N TYR A 47 -7.33 4.79 -4.21
CA TYR A 47 -8.47 4.92 -5.11
C TYR A 47 -9.73 4.31 -4.48
N HIS A 48 -9.58 3.13 -3.88
CA HIS A 48 -10.68 2.47 -3.16
C HIS A 48 -11.20 3.35 -2.01
N PHE A 49 -10.31 3.87 -1.18
CA PHE A 49 -10.68 4.73 -0.06
C PHE A 49 -11.41 6.00 -0.51
N LEU A 50 -10.92 6.64 -1.58
CA LEU A 50 -11.56 7.85 -2.11
C LEU A 50 -12.95 7.55 -2.70
N THR A 51 -13.16 6.35 -3.21
CA THR A 51 -14.47 5.91 -3.67
C THR A 51 -15.45 5.74 -2.53
N LEU A 52 -14.99 5.17 -1.41
CA LEU A 52 -15.82 4.94 -0.22
C LEU A 52 -16.04 6.21 0.60
N TRP A 53 -14.99 6.99 0.74
CA TRP A 53 -14.98 8.20 1.57
C TRP A 53 -14.46 9.39 0.75
N PRO A 54 -15.34 10.06 -0.02
CA PRO A 54 -14.90 11.09 -0.96
C PRO A 54 -14.15 12.28 -0.34
N ASP A 55 -14.36 12.52 0.95
CA ASP A 55 -13.71 13.64 1.65
C ASP A 55 -12.50 13.20 2.47
N ILE A 56 -12.08 11.93 2.36
CA ILE A 56 -10.90 11.44 3.07
C ILE A 56 -9.63 12.15 2.58
N GLU A 57 -8.75 12.44 3.52
CA GLU A 57 -7.42 12.97 3.22
C GLU A 57 -6.40 11.85 3.43
N ILE A 58 -5.74 11.44 2.35
CA ILE A 58 -4.77 10.35 2.34
C ILE A 58 -3.40 10.92 2.02
N THR A 59 -2.39 10.47 2.75
CA THR A 59 -0.99 10.78 2.45
C THR A 59 -0.29 9.51 1.97
N GLY A 60 0.30 9.55 0.78
CA GLY A 60 1.24 8.54 0.32
C GLY A 60 2.61 8.87 0.88
N VAL A 61 3.25 7.91 1.54
CA VAL A 61 4.51 8.13 2.24
C VAL A 61 5.58 7.22 1.66
N SER A 62 6.70 7.82 1.23
CA SER A 62 7.90 7.08 0.84
C SER A 62 8.91 7.14 1.96
N GLY A 63 9.48 5.99 2.31
CA GLY A 63 10.54 5.86 3.29
C GLY A 63 11.75 5.16 2.70
N VAL A 64 12.91 5.42 3.28
CA VAL A 64 14.19 4.83 2.86
C VAL A 64 14.93 4.28 4.05
N THR A 65 15.74 3.25 3.81
CA THR A 65 16.63 2.67 4.81
C THR A 65 17.79 1.95 4.10
N GLY A 66 18.72 1.43 4.88
CA GLY A 66 19.86 0.70 4.37
C GLY A 66 20.99 1.59 3.90
N LYS A 67 22.07 0.96 3.42
CA LYS A 67 23.25 1.66 2.96
C LYS A 67 22.92 2.49 1.72
N ASN A 68 23.22 3.79 1.77
CA ASN A 68 22.95 4.75 0.69
C ASN A 68 21.45 4.83 0.33
N ASP A 69 20.57 4.58 1.31
CA ASP A 69 19.11 4.64 1.12
C ASP A 69 18.60 3.75 -0.04
N THR A 70 19.22 2.58 -0.20
CA THR A 70 18.92 1.68 -1.33
C THR A 70 17.65 0.87 -1.15
N ILE A 71 17.14 0.78 0.07
CA ILE A 71 15.87 0.09 0.36
C ILE A 71 14.79 1.14 0.53
N THR A 72 13.76 1.06 -0.32
CA THR A 72 12.64 2.00 -0.31
C THR A 72 11.35 1.26 -0.02
N HIS A 73 10.43 1.95 0.62
CA HIS A 73 9.10 1.41 0.89
C HIS A 73 8.05 2.52 0.76
N TYR A 74 6.84 2.14 0.41
CA TYR A 74 5.73 3.08 0.25
C TYR A 74 4.51 2.55 1.01
N TRP A 75 3.87 3.43 1.77
CA TRP A 75 2.65 3.10 2.50
C TRP A 75 1.72 4.31 2.52
N LEU A 76 0.53 4.15 3.09
CA LEU A 76 -0.44 5.22 3.23
C LEU A 76 -0.57 5.65 4.69
N GLU A 77 -0.96 6.90 4.89
CA GLU A 77 -1.35 7.42 6.19
C GLU A 77 -2.67 8.18 6.08
N VAL A 78 -3.55 7.92 7.02
CA VAL A 78 -4.81 8.65 7.18
C VAL A 78 -4.82 9.16 8.62
N SER A 79 -4.78 10.48 8.79
CA SER A 79 -4.54 11.11 10.10
C SER A 79 -3.23 10.58 10.69
N ASN A 80 -3.26 9.97 11.87
CA ASN A 80 -2.09 9.37 12.51
C ASN A 80 -2.08 7.83 12.39
N ILE A 81 -2.80 7.27 11.42
CA ILE A 81 -2.90 5.83 11.20
C ILE A 81 -2.08 5.48 9.95
N VAL A 82 -1.17 4.53 10.10
CA VAL A 82 -0.39 3.98 8.96
C VAL A 82 -1.12 2.77 8.39
N ILE A 83 -1.04 2.60 7.07
CA ILE A 83 -1.71 1.52 6.33
C ILE A 83 -0.74 0.96 5.32
N ASP A 84 -0.32 -0.28 5.52
CA ASP A 84 0.65 -0.96 4.66
C ASP A 84 0.12 -2.33 4.27
N ILE A 85 0.03 -2.58 2.96
CA ILE A 85 -0.48 -3.85 2.42
C ILE A 85 0.60 -4.66 1.70
N THR A 86 1.87 -4.26 1.81
CA THR A 86 2.98 -4.95 1.15
C THR A 86 4.17 -5.20 2.07
N GLY A 87 4.00 -5.01 3.38
CA GLY A 87 5.07 -5.26 4.35
C GLY A 87 5.55 -6.71 4.33
N ASP A 88 4.69 -7.65 4.01
CA ASP A 88 5.01 -9.07 3.93
C ASP A 88 6.00 -9.41 2.81
N GLN A 89 6.29 -8.48 1.88
CA GLN A 89 7.40 -8.66 0.93
C GLN A 89 8.73 -8.92 1.64
N TYR A 90 8.90 -8.36 2.83
CA TYR A 90 10.14 -8.51 3.60
C TYR A 90 10.28 -9.87 4.28
N ASN A 91 9.26 -10.72 4.21
CA ASN A 91 9.37 -12.14 4.55
C ASN A 91 9.96 -12.96 3.40
N ILE A 92 9.82 -12.48 2.17
CA ILE A 92 10.17 -13.21 0.93
C ILE A 92 11.54 -12.79 0.41
N ILE A 93 11.85 -11.49 0.47
CA ILE A 93 13.13 -10.96 -0.02
C ILE A 93 14.28 -11.56 0.79
N ASN A 94 15.35 -11.95 0.12
CA ASN A 94 16.48 -12.57 0.77
C ASN A 94 17.07 -11.67 1.86
N ALA A 95 17.34 -12.24 3.03
CA ALA A 95 17.84 -11.51 4.20
C ALA A 95 19.14 -10.73 3.91
N ASN A 96 19.99 -11.23 3.02
CA ASN A 96 21.25 -10.56 2.67
C ASN A 96 21.04 -9.27 1.84
N GLU A 97 19.85 -9.06 1.29
CA GLU A 97 19.47 -7.85 0.58
C GLU A 97 18.80 -6.82 1.49
N LEU A 98 18.62 -7.15 2.76
CA LEU A 98 17.88 -6.33 3.73
C LEU A 98 18.79 -5.92 4.89
N THR A 99 18.33 -4.93 5.66
CA THR A 99 19.00 -4.54 6.91
C THR A 99 18.70 -5.53 8.02
N LYS A 100 19.53 -5.57 9.05
CA LYS A 100 19.26 -6.36 10.26
C LYS A 100 17.95 -5.94 10.92
N SER A 101 17.65 -4.64 10.93
CA SER A 101 16.43 -4.12 11.52
C SER A 101 15.19 -4.71 10.85
N ILE A 102 15.17 -4.77 9.51
CA ILE A 102 14.04 -5.38 8.78
C ILE A 102 13.95 -6.86 9.14
N VAL A 103 15.05 -7.59 9.03
CA VAL A 103 15.05 -9.04 9.29
C VAL A 103 14.59 -9.37 10.70
N MET A 104 14.98 -8.56 11.69
CA MET A 104 14.57 -8.74 13.08
C MET A 104 13.07 -8.55 13.32
N HIS A 105 12.39 -7.80 12.46
CA HIS A 105 10.94 -7.60 12.57
C HIS A 105 10.10 -8.71 11.93
N ARG A 106 10.73 -9.68 11.26
CA ARG A 106 10.01 -10.82 10.68
C ARG A 106 9.31 -11.65 11.78
N PRO A 107 8.10 -12.20 11.46
CA PRO A 107 7.34 -12.11 10.22
C PRO A 107 6.49 -10.84 10.13
N PHE A 108 6.41 -10.27 8.94
CA PHE A 108 5.53 -9.14 8.63
C PHE A 108 4.17 -9.67 8.22
N GLN A 109 3.12 -9.02 8.69
CA GLN A 109 1.75 -9.36 8.31
C GLN A 109 1.41 -8.80 6.93
N PRO A 110 0.47 -9.42 6.18
CA PRO A 110 0.04 -8.91 4.88
C PRO A 110 -0.71 -7.58 4.97
N ILE A 111 -1.24 -7.26 6.13
CA ILE A 111 -1.92 -5.99 6.42
C ILE A 111 -1.37 -5.46 7.71
N HIS A 112 -0.84 -4.25 7.67
CA HIS A 112 -0.37 -3.54 8.85
C HIS A 112 -1.13 -2.22 8.96
N ILE A 113 -1.99 -2.12 9.97
CA ILE A 113 -2.74 -0.91 10.28
C ILE A 113 -2.54 -0.62 11.76
N GLU A 114 -1.92 0.52 12.04
CA GLU A 114 -1.56 0.87 13.40
C GLU A 114 -1.49 2.40 13.51
N TYR A 115 -1.58 2.90 14.72
CA TYR A 115 -1.23 4.29 14.97
C TYR A 115 0.27 4.49 14.71
N ARG A 116 0.61 5.65 14.15
CA ARG A 116 2.00 5.95 13.73
C ARG A 116 3.02 5.66 14.82
N ASP A 117 2.73 6.08 16.05
CA ASP A 117 3.65 5.94 17.17
C ASP A 117 3.87 4.49 17.62
N CYS A 118 2.99 3.58 17.20
CA CYS A 118 3.07 2.17 17.52
C CYS A 118 3.55 1.32 16.34
N SER A 119 3.86 1.95 15.21
CA SER A 119 4.22 1.25 13.97
C SER A 119 5.73 1.09 13.84
N TYR A 120 6.17 -0.07 13.35
CA TYR A 120 7.57 -0.30 12.97
C TYR A 120 8.00 0.54 11.77
N LEU A 121 7.07 1.03 10.97
CA LEU A 121 7.42 1.75 9.73
C LEU A 121 8.31 2.96 9.99
N HIS A 122 7.97 3.77 10.98
CA HIS A 122 8.74 4.94 11.34
C HIS A 122 9.99 4.64 12.17
N GLU A 123 10.13 3.41 12.68
CA GLU A 123 11.36 2.93 13.30
C GLU A 123 12.37 2.48 12.25
N ILE A 124 11.88 1.77 11.22
CA ILE A 124 12.75 1.16 10.20
C ILE A 124 13.12 2.16 9.12
N PHE A 125 12.14 2.96 8.66
CA PHE A 125 12.29 3.82 7.49
C PHE A 125 12.32 5.29 7.88
N ARG A 126 13.22 6.03 7.23
CA ARG A 126 13.23 7.50 7.30
C ARG A 126 12.37 8.02 6.15
N VAL A 127 11.38 8.83 6.46
CA VAL A 127 10.50 9.41 5.44
C VAL A 127 11.30 10.41 4.60
N ASN A 128 11.26 10.24 3.27
CA ASN A 128 11.94 11.14 2.34
C ASN A 128 10.98 11.87 1.41
N GLU A 129 9.73 11.40 1.27
CA GLU A 129 8.75 12.03 0.40
C GLU A 129 7.34 11.77 0.91
N ARG A 130 6.46 12.77 0.76
CA ARG A 130 5.03 12.66 1.05
C ARG A 130 4.25 13.29 -0.09
N GLU A 131 3.13 12.67 -0.46
CA GLU A 131 2.18 13.26 -1.39
C GLU A 131 0.76 13.10 -0.83
N THR A 132 -0.08 14.11 -1.04
CA THR A 132 -1.42 14.15 -0.45
C THR A 132 -2.49 13.95 -1.53
N PHE A 133 -3.45 13.08 -1.24
CA PHE A 133 -4.59 12.82 -2.10
C PHE A 133 -5.86 13.32 -1.39
N ILE A 134 -6.43 14.39 -1.93
CA ILE A 134 -7.67 15.00 -1.45
C ILE A 134 -8.59 15.13 -2.66
N LYS A 135 -9.74 14.47 -2.61
CA LYS A 135 -10.73 14.47 -3.70
C LYS A 135 -10.17 14.04 -5.05
N GLY A 136 -9.08 13.28 -5.04
CA GLY A 136 -8.40 12.79 -6.23
C GLY A 136 -6.89 12.75 -6.07
N PHE A 137 -6.20 12.75 -7.19
CA PHE A 137 -4.74 12.55 -7.26
C PHE A 137 -4.07 13.72 -7.98
N PRO A 138 -3.92 14.87 -7.31
CA PRO A 138 -3.45 16.10 -7.97
C PRO A 138 -2.00 16.02 -8.49
N THR A 139 -1.18 15.13 -7.93
CA THR A 139 0.23 14.95 -8.32
C THR A 139 0.43 13.83 -9.34
N ILE A 140 -0.65 13.16 -9.79
CA ILE A 140 -0.58 11.96 -10.62
C ILE A 140 -1.10 12.29 -12.03
N THR A 141 -0.46 11.71 -13.05
CA THR A 141 -0.86 11.93 -14.46
C THR A 141 -2.22 11.28 -14.74
N GLU A 142 -2.95 11.86 -15.68
CA GLU A 142 -4.25 11.33 -16.09
C GLU A 142 -4.15 9.92 -16.65
N THR A 143 -3.09 9.60 -17.38
CA THR A 143 -2.84 8.27 -17.92
C THR A 143 -2.73 7.22 -16.80
N PHE A 144 -2.03 7.55 -15.73
CA PHE A 144 -1.90 6.66 -14.58
C PHE A 144 -3.23 6.51 -13.85
N ILE A 145 -3.99 7.59 -13.69
CA ILE A 145 -5.32 7.57 -13.07
C ILE A 145 -6.26 6.67 -13.87
N GLU A 146 -6.23 6.73 -15.21
CA GLU A 146 -7.02 5.83 -16.04
C GLU A 146 -6.63 4.36 -15.85
N SER A 147 -5.34 4.07 -15.71
CA SER A 147 -4.86 2.72 -15.41
C SER A 147 -5.37 2.23 -14.05
N MET A 148 -5.36 3.10 -13.03
CA MET A 148 -5.93 2.78 -11.72
C MET A 148 -7.42 2.46 -11.80
N LYS A 149 -8.16 3.28 -12.55
CA LYS A 149 -9.60 3.10 -12.72
C LYS A 149 -9.93 1.77 -13.39
N LEU A 150 -9.20 1.41 -14.43
CA LEU A 150 -9.38 0.14 -15.13
C LEU A 150 -9.08 -1.04 -14.20
N ASP A 151 -7.93 -1.01 -13.52
CA ASP A 151 -7.56 -2.08 -12.59
C ASP A 151 -8.54 -2.18 -11.43
N TYR A 152 -8.96 -1.05 -10.87
CA TYR A 152 -9.94 -1.02 -9.79
C TYR A 152 -11.25 -1.71 -10.20
N THR A 153 -11.74 -1.41 -11.40
CA THR A 153 -12.95 -2.03 -11.93
C THR A 153 -12.79 -3.55 -12.05
N LYS A 154 -11.64 -4.01 -12.51
CA LYS A 154 -11.33 -5.44 -12.61
C LYS A 154 -11.25 -6.11 -11.24
N LEU A 155 -10.60 -5.46 -10.27
CA LEU A 155 -10.48 -5.98 -8.90
C LEU A 155 -11.84 -6.14 -8.24
N ILE A 156 -12.68 -5.12 -8.30
CA ILE A 156 -14.04 -5.15 -7.74
C ILE A 156 -14.89 -6.21 -8.44
N GLY A 157 -14.72 -6.37 -9.75
CA GLY A 157 -15.43 -7.39 -10.54
C GLY A 157 -15.04 -8.84 -10.21
N THR A 158 -13.85 -9.06 -9.64
CA THR A 158 -13.34 -10.40 -9.32
C THR A 158 -14.28 -11.19 -8.39
N VAL A 159 -14.99 -10.51 -7.49
CA VAL A 159 -15.90 -11.16 -6.52
C VAL A 159 -17.26 -11.46 -7.10
N LYS A 160 -17.67 -10.79 -8.17
CA LYS A 160 -19.02 -10.94 -8.76
C LYS A 160 -19.25 -12.27 -9.48
N TYR A 161 -18.18 -13.03 -9.73
CA TYR A 161 -18.24 -14.26 -10.51
C TYR A 161 -17.92 -15.53 -9.70
N LYS A 162 -17.94 -15.42 -8.39
CA LYS A 162 -17.73 -16.58 -7.49
C LYS A 162 -19.01 -17.13 -6.93
#